data_3f8f3a18d979649a2657d536ff6c7ea9
#
_entry.id   3f8f3a18d979649a2657d536ff6c7ea9
#
_cell.length_a   1.000
_cell.length_b   1.000
_cell.length_c   1.000
_cell.angle_alpha   90.00
_cell.angle_beta   90.00
_cell.angle_gamma   90.00
#
_symmetry.space_group_name_H-M   'P 1'
#
loop_
_entity.id
_entity.type
_entity.pdbx_description
1 polymer ?
#
loop_
_entity_poly.entity_id
_entity_poly.type
_entity_poly.pdbx_seq_one_letter_code
_entity_poly.pdbx_strand_id
1 'polypeptide(L)'
;KWTSVREAIDDLKDKDEDYETLQHIYTAHNPDFIDKIKNTPVGKSVNPKYTESFYRCIPDEPSNTVKENHGGVFVHYEKNRVMTPRELARLQSFPDSFKFKGKKTKILVQLGNAVPCGLSQAIAKEIQKYHL
;
A
#
# COMPACT_ATOMS: atom_id res chain seq x y z
N LYS A 1 -5.67 -9.98 -16.56
CA LYS A 1 -4.47 -9.17 -16.39
C LYS A 1 -4.39 -8.71 -14.94
N TRP A 2 -3.24 -8.84 -14.29
CA TRP A 2 -3.00 -8.33 -12.93
C TRP A 2 -2.71 -6.82 -12.99
N THR A 3 -3.16 -6.07 -11.98
CA THR A 3 -2.74 -4.68 -11.80
C THR A 3 -1.40 -4.66 -11.06
N SER A 4 -0.39 -4.05 -11.65
CA SER A 4 0.92 -3.92 -11.03
C SER A 4 0.94 -2.79 -10.00
N VAL A 5 1.98 -2.79 -9.14
CA VAL A 5 2.20 -1.70 -8.18
C VAL A 5 2.31 -0.36 -8.91
N ARG A 6 3.09 -0.29 -9.97
CA ARG A 6 3.25 0.91 -10.79
C ARG A 6 1.91 1.41 -11.33
N GLU A 7 1.14 0.54 -11.98
CA GLU A 7 -0.18 0.91 -12.52
C GLU A 7 -1.12 1.48 -11.46
N ALA A 8 -1.00 1.03 -10.21
CA ALA A 8 -1.86 1.48 -9.12
C ALA A 8 -1.48 2.83 -8.52
N ILE A 9 -0.18 3.17 -8.44
CA ILE A 9 0.28 4.28 -7.59
C ILE A 9 1.27 5.25 -8.25
N ASP A 10 1.69 5.06 -9.50
CA ASP A 10 2.74 5.90 -10.11
C ASP A 10 2.38 7.39 -10.18
N ASP A 11 1.11 7.71 -10.39
CA ASP A 11 0.61 9.07 -10.41
C ASP A 11 0.62 9.78 -9.04
N LEU A 12 0.80 9.01 -7.95
CA LEU A 12 0.87 9.55 -6.59
C LEU A 12 2.30 9.86 -6.13
N LYS A 13 3.32 9.31 -6.79
CA LYS A 13 4.70 9.29 -6.29
C LYS A 13 5.31 10.66 -6.01
N ASP A 14 4.93 11.68 -6.77
CA ASP A 14 5.39 13.05 -6.66
C ASP A 14 4.29 14.04 -6.25
N LYS A 15 3.14 13.53 -5.82
CA LYS A 15 2.02 14.35 -5.38
C LYS A 15 2.26 14.88 -3.98
N ASP A 16 1.85 16.13 -3.74
CA ASP A 16 1.90 16.74 -2.41
C ASP A 16 0.99 16.02 -1.41
N GLU A 17 1.30 16.18 -0.12
CA GLU A 17 0.44 15.66 0.94
C GLU A 17 -0.98 16.21 0.84
N ASP A 18 -1.93 15.33 1.04
CA ASP A 18 -3.35 15.65 1.04
C ASP A 18 -4.07 14.83 2.12
N TYR A 19 -4.27 15.46 3.27
CA TYR A 19 -4.97 14.84 4.41
C TYR A 19 -6.48 14.74 4.21
N GLU A 20 -7.08 15.74 3.59
CA GLU A 20 -8.53 15.93 3.61
C GLU A 20 -9.23 15.19 2.49
N THR A 21 -8.70 15.31 1.27
CA THR A 21 -9.38 14.77 0.10
C THR A 21 -8.88 13.39 -0.26
N LEU A 22 -7.58 13.18 -0.33
CA LEU A 22 -6.98 11.93 -0.81
C LEU A 22 -6.43 11.04 0.30
N GLN A 23 -6.09 11.61 1.45
CA GLN A 23 -5.39 10.91 2.54
C GLN A 23 -4.04 10.34 2.09
N HIS A 24 -3.37 11.09 1.23
CA HIS A 24 -2.00 10.84 0.79
C HIS A 24 -1.05 11.49 1.78
N ILE A 25 -0.67 10.75 2.82
CA ILE A 25 -0.01 11.27 4.01
C ILE A 25 1.38 10.66 4.14
N TYR A 26 2.42 11.48 4.03
CA TYR A 26 3.78 11.02 4.17
C TYR A 26 4.13 10.63 5.61
N THR A 27 5.09 9.73 5.75
CA THR A 27 5.70 9.38 7.02
C THR A 27 7.08 10.01 7.10
N ALA A 28 7.33 10.81 8.14
CA ALA A 28 8.67 11.29 8.43
C ALA A 28 9.55 10.13 8.89
N HIS A 29 10.74 10.04 8.32
CA HIS A 29 11.73 9.03 8.68
C HIS A 29 13.00 9.68 9.22
N ASN A 30 13.67 9.02 10.17
CA ASN A 30 14.99 9.46 10.59
C ASN A 30 16.04 9.17 9.49
N PRO A 31 17.18 9.89 9.47
CA PRO A 31 18.22 9.73 8.46
C PRO A 31 18.75 8.29 8.33
N ASP A 32 18.92 7.58 9.44
CA ASP A 32 19.41 6.19 9.44
C ASP A 32 18.46 5.24 8.73
N PHE A 33 17.17 5.42 8.91
CA PHE A 33 16.17 4.62 8.23
C PHE A 33 16.08 4.94 6.73
N ILE A 34 16.22 6.22 6.36
CA ILE A 34 16.30 6.63 4.95
C ILE A 34 17.50 5.98 4.27
N ASP A 35 18.66 5.94 4.92
CA ASP A 35 19.85 5.28 4.38
C ASP A 35 19.65 3.78 4.20
N LYS A 36 19.00 3.12 5.16
CA LYS A 36 18.62 1.71 5.02
C LYS A 36 17.70 1.48 3.83
N ILE A 37 16.70 2.34 3.65
CA ILE A 37 15.80 2.28 2.49
C ILE A 37 16.57 2.46 1.19
N LYS A 38 17.44 3.46 1.09
CA LYS A 38 18.27 3.72 -0.11
C LYS A 38 19.07 2.48 -0.54
N ASN A 39 19.60 1.76 0.43
CA ASN A 39 20.41 0.57 0.21
C ASN A 39 19.58 -0.72 0.03
N THR A 40 18.26 -0.64 0.09
CA THR A 40 17.36 -1.79 -0.07
C THR A 40 16.96 -1.92 -1.54
N PRO A 41 17.38 -2.99 -2.23
CA PRO A 41 16.99 -3.23 -3.62
C PRO A 41 15.48 -3.48 -3.75
N VAL A 42 14.94 -3.27 -4.95
CA VAL A 42 13.60 -3.71 -5.33
C VAL A 42 13.46 -5.22 -5.09
N GLY A 43 12.34 -5.64 -4.53
CA GLY A 43 12.08 -7.04 -4.20
C GLY A 43 12.75 -7.53 -2.92
N LYS A 44 13.29 -6.63 -2.09
CA LYS A 44 13.91 -6.98 -0.80
C LYS A 44 13.30 -6.16 0.34
N SER A 45 13.43 -6.69 1.55
CA SER A 45 13.05 -5.99 2.78
C SER A 45 14.22 -5.19 3.36
N VAL A 46 13.92 -4.10 4.05
CA VAL A 46 14.92 -3.29 4.76
C VAL A 46 15.68 -4.12 5.80
N ASN A 47 15.00 -5.03 6.48
CA ASN A 47 15.63 -5.98 7.39
C ASN A 47 15.66 -7.37 6.75
N PRO A 48 16.86 -7.93 6.43
CA PRO A 48 16.98 -9.23 5.79
C PRO A 48 16.41 -10.42 6.58
N LYS A 49 16.25 -10.26 7.90
CA LYS A 49 15.65 -11.30 8.75
C LYS A 49 14.14 -11.47 8.53
N TYR A 50 13.49 -10.45 7.99
CA TYR A 50 12.05 -10.44 7.77
C TYR A 50 11.76 -10.20 6.30
N THR A 51 11.29 -11.19 5.60
CA THR A 51 11.08 -11.17 4.15
C THR A 51 10.04 -10.16 3.68
N GLU A 52 9.18 -9.68 4.59
CA GLU A 52 8.06 -8.80 4.24
C GLU A 52 7.99 -7.50 5.07
N SER A 53 8.96 -7.25 5.96
CA SER A 53 8.98 -6.03 6.77
C SER A 53 9.67 -4.91 6.01
N PHE A 54 8.93 -3.82 5.75
CA PHE A 54 9.41 -2.73 4.91
C PHE A 54 9.97 -3.22 3.57
N TYR A 55 9.17 -4.03 2.90
CA TYR A 55 9.51 -4.62 1.61
C TYR A 55 9.42 -3.57 0.50
N ARG A 56 10.49 -3.41 -0.28
CA ARG A 56 10.47 -2.55 -1.47
C ARG A 56 9.77 -3.29 -2.60
N CYS A 57 8.59 -2.82 -2.96
CA CYS A 57 7.75 -3.47 -3.96
C CYS A 57 8.43 -3.54 -5.34
N ILE A 58 8.09 -4.58 -6.07
CA ILE A 58 8.47 -4.74 -7.48
C ILE A 58 7.44 -3.96 -8.32
N PRO A 59 7.88 -2.97 -9.12
CA PRO A 59 6.95 -2.04 -9.78
C PRO A 59 5.99 -2.70 -10.76
N ASP A 60 6.48 -3.68 -11.53
CA ASP A 60 5.73 -4.27 -12.65
C ASP A 60 5.05 -5.60 -12.27
N GLU A 61 4.99 -5.90 -10.98
CA GLU A 61 4.28 -7.05 -10.40
C GLU A 61 3.16 -6.61 -9.47
N PRO A 62 2.18 -7.49 -9.18
CA PRO A 62 1.22 -7.25 -8.10
C PRO A 62 1.92 -7.08 -6.75
N SER A 63 1.35 -6.30 -5.86
CA SER A 63 1.88 -6.17 -4.50
C SER A 63 1.69 -7.46 -3.70
N ASN A 64 2.55 -7.66 -2.71
CA ASN A 64 2.29 -8.62 -1.64
C ASN A 64 1.04 -8.19 -0.84
N THR A 65 0.56 -9.06 0.02
CA THR A 65 -0.58 -8.77 0.90
C THR A 65 -0.30 -7.58 1.81
N VAL A 66 -1.17 -6.58 1.78
CA VAL A 66 -1.14 -5.47 2.73
C VAL A 66 -1.52 -5.99 4.10
N LYS A 67 -0.68 -5.76 5.11
CA LYS A 67 -0.83 -6.29 6.47
C LYS A 67 -1.00 -5.18 7.50
N GLU A 68 -1.68 -5.50 8.58
CA GLU A 68 -2.00 -4.56 9.67
C GLU A 68 -0.81 -4.28 10.60
N ASN A 69 0.13 -5.17 10.71
CA ASN A 69 1.20 -5.11 11.70
C ASN A 69 2.25 -4.02 11.44
N HIS A 70 2.98 -3.66 12.50
CA HIS A 70 3.95 -2.56 12.54
C HIS A 70 5.12 -2.62 11.54
N GLY A 71 5.29 -3.72 10.85
CA GLY A 71 6.30 -3.85 9.80
C GLY A 71 5.70 -4.03 8.40
N GLY A 72 4.38 -3.96 8.30
CA GLY A 72 3.64 -4.29 7.08
C GLY A 72 3.53 -3.17 6.05
N VAL A 73 4.09 -2.01 6.32
CA VAL A 73 4.07 -0.89 5.37
C VAL A 73 5.16 -1.10 4.34
N PHE A 74 4.79 -1.12 3.07
CA PHE A 74 5.74 -1.28 1.97
C PHE A 74 6.60 -0.04 1.76
N VAL A 75 7.83 -0.25 1.30
CA VAL A 75 8.66 0.82 0.73
C VAL A 75 8.25 1.04 -0.72
N HIS A 76 8.14 2.30 -1.11
CA HIS A 76 7.85 2.66 -2.49
C HIS A 76 8.93 2.13 -3.43
N TYR A 77 8.54 1.62 -4.60
CA TYR A 77 9.47 0.96 -5.54
C TYR A 77 10.56 1.91 -6.05
N GLU A 78 10.29 3.22 -6.16
CA GLU A 78 11.22 4.24 -6.68
C GLU A 78 11.68 5.23 -5.61
N LYS A 79 10.77 5.68 -4.73
CA LYS A 79 11.07 6.70 -3.72
C LYS A 79 11.65 6.07 -2.44
N ASN A 80 12.54 6.81 -1.76
CA ASN A 80 13.15 6.35 -0.51
C ASN A 80 12.28 6.68 0.70
N ARG A 81 11.07 6.18 0.69
CA ARG A 81 10.06 6.34 1.75
C ARG A 81 9.12 5.14 1.80
N VAL A 82 8.42 4.97 2.90
CA VAL A 82 7.30 4.04 2.95
C VAL A 82 6.11 4.58 2.15
N MET A 83 5.24 3.68 1.73
CA MET A 83 4.01 4.04 1.05
C MET A 83 3.05 4.81 1.96
N THR A 84 2.29 5.71 1.36
CA THR A 84 1.23 6.45 2.04
C THR A 84 -0.03 5.59 2.21
N PRO A 85 -0.95 5.99 3.11
CA PRO A 85 -2.24 5.29 3.23
C PRO A 85 -3.01 5.20 1.91
N ARG A 86 -2.98 6.24 1.07
CA ARG A 86 -3.67 6.20 -0.23
C ARG A 86 -3.01 5.24 -1.21
N GLU A 87 -1.70 5.19 -1.25
CA GLU A 87 -0.98 4.20 -2.06
C GLU A 87 -1.37 2.77 -1.65
N LEU A 88 -1.37 2.47 -0.36
CA LEU A 88 -1.80 1.16 0.15
C LEU A 88 -3.29 0.87 -0.14
N ALA A 89 -4.15 1.87 -0.04
CA ALA A 89 -5.57 1.74 -0.37
C ALA A 89 -5.78 1.37 -1.85
N ARG A 90 -5.02 2.00 -2.75
CA ARG A 90 -5.07 1.67 -4.19
C ARG A 90 -4.56 0.26 -4.50
N LEU A 91 -3.53 -0.21 -3.78
CA LEU A 91 -3.08 -1.61 -3.89
C LEU A 91 -4.19 -2.60 -3.50
N GLN A 92 -5.09 -2.19 -2.62
CA GLN A 92 -6.29 -2.94 -2.24
C GLN A 92 -7.53 -2.57 -3.06
N SER A 93 -7.34 -1.87 -4.18
CA SER A 93 -8.40 -1.43 -5.09
C SER A 93 -9.52 -0.57 -4.48
N PHE A 94 -9.25 0.13 -3.38
CA PHE A 94 -10.15 1.15 -2.86
C PHE A 94 -10.19 2.35 -3.80
N PRO A 95 -11.38 2.89 -4.12
CA PRO A 95 -11.48 4.11 -4.91
C PRO A 95 -10.99 5.32 -4.11
N ASP A 96 -10.48 6.34 -4.78
CA ASP A 96 -9.98 7.55 -4.12
C ASP A 96 -11.07 8.32 -3.37
N SER A 97 -12.32 8.15 -3.75
CA SER A 97 -13.49 8.70 -3.06
C SER A 97 -13.75 8.07 -1.68
N PHE A 98 -13.20 6.88 -1.42
CA PHE A 98 -13.38 6.23 -0.13
C PHE A 98 -12.51 6.90 0.94
N LYS A 99 -13.15 7.34 2.04
CA LYS A 99 -12.49 8.01 3.16
C LYS A 99 -12.39 7.08 4.36
N PHE A 100 -11.17 6.86 4.81
CA PHE A 100 -10.91 6.18 6.07
C PHE A 100 -11.08 7.16 7.24
N LYS A 101 -11.41 6.65 8.42
CA LYS A 101 -11.60 7.48 9.63
C LYS A 101 -10.43 7.32 10.60
N GLY A 102 -10.12 8.42 11.28
CA GLY A 102 -9.08 8.46 12.29
C GLY A 102 -7.72 8.90 11.78
N LYS A 103 -6.73 8.87 12.68
CA LYS A 103 -5.34 9.25 12.38
C LYS A 103 -4.68 8.21 11.46
N LYS A 104 -3.58 8.57 10.81
CA LYS A 104 -2.81 7.74 9.88
C LYS A 104 -2.61 6.30 10.37
N THR A 105 -2.21 6.12 11.63
CA THR A 105 -2.01 4.77 12.22
C THR A 105 -3.27 3.93 12.22
N LYS A 106 -4.43 4.53 12.47
CA LYS A 106 -5.73 3.85 12.44
C LYS A 106 -6.16 3.51 11.00
N ILE A 107 -5.83 4.37 10.05
CA ILE A 107 -6.07 4.10 8.63
C ILE A 107 -5.25 2.89 8.18
N LEU A 108 -3.97 2.81 8.57
CA LEU A 108 -3.10 1.68 8.25
C LEU A 108 -3.65 0.36 8.81
N VAL A 109 -4.17 0.37 10.04
CA VAL A 109 -4.83 -0.80 10.64
C VAL A 109 -6.08 -1.21 9.84
N GLN A 110 -6.93 -0.26 9.47
CA GLN A 110 -8.11 -0.52 8.64
C GLN A 110 -7.73 -1.15 7.30
N LEU A 111 -6.71 -0.61 6.65
CA LEU A 111 -6.22 -1.13 5.37
C LEU A 111 -5.68 -2.56 5.49
N GLY A 112 -4.90 -2.84 6.53
CA GLY A 112 -4.35 -4.18 6.76
C GLY A 112 -5.41 -5.23 7.08
N ASN A 113 -6.54 -4.82 7.66
CA ASN A 113 -7.68 -5.70 7.97
C ASN A 113 -8.74 -5.77 6.86
N ALA A 114 -8.59 -4.99 5.81
CA ALA A 114 -9.56 -4.92 4.73
C ALA A 114 -9.40 -6.08 3.74
N VAL A 115 -10.51 -6.48 3.15
CA VAL A 115 -10.53 -7.29 1.94
C VAL A 115 -10.48 -6.37 0.72
N PRO A 116 -9.62 -6.63 -0.29
CA PRO A 116 -9.57 -5.80 -1.50
C PRO A 116 -10.93 -5.66 -2.18
N CYS A 117 -11.31 -4.42 -2.52
CA CYS A 117 -12.63 -4.14 -3.12
C CYS A 117 -12.86 -4.91 -4.42
N GLY A 118 -11.84 -5.02 -5.27
CA GLY A 118 -11.94 -5.79 -6.51
C GLY A 118 -12.17 -7.29 -6.28
N LEU A 119 -11.53 -7.86 -5.27
CA LEU A 119 -11.76 -9.26 -4.88
C LEU A 119 -13.17 -9.45 -4.35
N SER A 120 -13.63 -8.59 -3.44
CA SER A 120 -14.99 -8.65 -2.91
C SER A 120 -16.04 -8.56 -4.02
N GLN A 121 -15.83 -7.66 -4.99
CA GLN A 121 -16.73 -7.52 -6.13
C GLN A 121 -16.74 -8.77 -7.02
N ALA A 122 -15.59 -9.39 -7.26
CA ALA A 122 -15.50 -10.61 -8.06
C ALA A 122 -16.25 -11.78 -7.38
N ILE A 123 -16.07 -11.92 -6.06
CA ILE A 123 -16.78 -12.93 -5.26
C ILE A 123 -18.30 -12.69 -5.29
N ALA A 124 -18.73 -11.44 -5.08
CA ALA A 124 -20.16 -11.11 -5.10
C ALA A 124 -20.80 -11.42 -6.46
N LYS A 125 -20.13 -11.07 -7.56
CA LYS A 125 -20.59 -11.41 -8.92
C LYS A 125 -20.72 -12.92 -9.15
N GLU A 126 -19.79 -13.69 -8.59
CA GLU A 126 -19.85 -15.14 -8.71
C GLU A 126 -21.03 -15.72 -7.91
N ILE A 127 -21.22 -15.27 -6.67
CA ILE A 127 -22.36 -15.69 -5.83
C ILE A 127 -23.69 -15.39 -6.51
N GLN A 128 -23.84 -14.21 -7.15
CA GLN A 128 -25.07 -13.82 -7.83
C GLN A 128 -25.50 -14.83 -8.92
N LYS A 129 -24.56 -15.51 -9.57
CA LYS A 129 -24.89 -16.52 -10.58
C LYS A 129 -25.67 -17.73 -10.01
N TYR A 130 -25.60 -17.94 -8.72
CA TYR A 130 -26.29 -19.05 -8.04
C TYR A 130 -27.61 -18.62 -7.40
N HIS A 131 -28.14 -17.46 -7.73
CA HIS A 131 -29.44 -16.95 -7.26
C HIS A 131 -29.56 -16.81 -5.73
N LEU A 132 -28.47 -16.41 -5.10
CA LEU A 132 -28.46 -16.09 -3.68
C LEU A 132 -28.83 -14.63 -3.42
#